data_f2b18d38b5bffdf40ef2504f15a395d9
#
_entry.id   f2b18d38b5bffdf40ef2504f15a395d9
#
_cell.length_a   1.000
_cell.length_b   1.000
_cell.length_c   1.000
_cell.angle_alpha   90.00
_cell.angle_beta   90.00
_cell.angle_gamma   90.00
#
_symmetry.space_group_name_H-M   'P 1'
#
loop_
_entity.id
_entity.type
_entity.pdbx_description
1 polymer ?
#
loop_
_entity_poly.entity_id
_entity_poly.type
_entity_poly.pdbx_seq_one_letter_code
_entity_poly.pdbx_strand_id
1 'polypeptide(L)'
;MAPGVNAQTVGLQLEKVRDKAYLLYERDDLLFGRFKKLDTDKVSSRPERVPIQAVEGGNLLQFNPDFGDMQQGSMTTWDFGTLSQVYFAFGVQISKLAEWATDEKDKAIEDVPSAETENAMLQFSKALDNLLNTDGSGTLDTVVSVTGPNIITVNNANQFWGNQIIQVVPSLGAAPRAGSPVQILTTDPNAKQLYLTGPYPVGTTAGDLLVVQGAPATAASSLLGVQYFQTQANTGSWLNVPRATYPGRLRTPYVNGNNGAVTPQIVRRMLNQLRIALGTEVADREDLLWYMNVDMEASWENAAIAVSQIIMNQVGGSSTEDMLKKSAPTTAAGRKILTSIHSKYQRIDGLLLKYWFRAESKALDYYNVKGQTTFPLYAPSGGLSAGEIFYLVCGFNIGMANPRAGVYSDSFALPTGY
;
A
#
# COMPACT_ATOMS: atom_id res chain seq x y z
N MET A 1 -3.12 19.17 21.34
CA MET A 1 -2.75 17.89 22.01
C MET A 1 -3.98 17.02 21.94
N ALA A 2 -3.91 15.91 21.23
CA ALA A 2 -4.91 14.89 21.38
C ALA A 2 -4.86 14.41 22.85
N PRO A 3 -5.97 14.27 23.55
CA PRO A 3 -5.96 13.71 24.88
C PRO A 3 -5.46 12.26 24.76
N GLY A 4 -4.33 11.98 25.39
CA GLY A 4 -3.99 10.59 25.70
C GLY A 4 -5.15 9.92 26.42
N VAL A 5 -5.05 8.63 26.66
CA VAL A 5 -6.05 7.86 27.41
C VAL A 5 -6.48 8.70 28.63
N ASN A 6 -7.69 9.23 28.58
CA ASN A 6 -8.20 10.14 29.61
C ASN A 6 -9.11 9.36 30.56
N ALA A 7 -9.59 10.01 31.63
CA ALA A 7 -10.48 9.42 32.62
C ALA A 7 -11.75 8.77 32.03
N GLN A 8 -12.20 9.21 30.84
CA GLN A 8 -13.34 8.58 30.15
C GLN A 8 -12.98 7.20 29.54
N THR A 9 -11.75 7.03 29.07
CA THR A 9 -11.27 5.73 28.56
C THR A 9 -11.06 4.74 29.71
N VAL A 10 -10.59 5.25 30.85
CA VAL A 10 -10.47 4.46 32.09
C VAL A 10 -11.86 4.07 32.62
N GLY A 11 -12.85 4.98 32.57
CA GLY A 11 -14.24 4.69 32.97
C GLY A 11 -14.87 3.58 32.13
N LEU A 12 -14.65 3.56 30.83
CA LEU A 12 -15.11 2.51 29.91
C LEU A 12 -14.48 1.14 30.21
N GLN A 13 -13.28 1.11 30.77
CA GLN A 13 -12.60 -0.13 31.16
C GLN A 13 -13.01 -0.64 32.54
N LEU A 14 -13.44 0.25 33.41
CA LEU A 14 -13.95 -0.11 34.78
C LEU A 14 -15.42 -0.56 34.76
N GLU A 15 -16.20 -0.15 33.76
CA GLU A 15 -17.55 -0.68 33.56
C GLU A 15 -17.49 -2.02 32.81
N LYS A 16 -17.75 -3.11 33.52
CA LYS A 16 -17.79 -4.47 32.97
C LYS A 16 -19.00 -4.64 32.04
N VAL A 17 -18.95 -3.98 30.85
CA VAL A 17 -20.06 -4.04 29.91
C VAL A 17 -19.88 -5.14 28.87
N ARG A 18 -18.66 -5.54 28.50
CA ARG A 18 -18.37 -6.71 27.64
C ARG A 18 -16.91 -7.14 27.78
N ASP A 19 -16.65 -8.45 27.57
CA ASP A 19 -15.32 -9.06 27.68
C ASP A 19 -14.35 -8.66 26.53
N LYS A 20 -14.76 -7.83 25.59
CA LYS A 20 -13.93 -7.39 24.47
C LYS A 20 -14.36 -6.02 23.95
N ALA A 21 -13.40 -5.12 23.76
CA ALA A 21 -13.59 -3.90 22.96
C ALA A 21 -13.55 -4.24 21.46
N TYR A 22 -14.56 -3.79 20.72
CA TYR A 22 -14.56 -3.93 19.25
C TYR A 22 -13.97 -2.68 18.61
N LEU A 23 -13.01 -2.86 17.71
CA LEU A 23 -12.54 -1.78 16.85
C LEU A 23 -13.68 -1.35 15.93
N LEU A 24 -13.99 -0.06 15.91
CA LEU A 24 -15.00 0.50 15.02
C LEU A 24 -14.56 0.50 13.55
N TYR A 25 -13.26 0.49 13.31
CA TYR A 25 -12.68 0.51 11.97
C TYR A 25 -11.56 -0.51 11.90
N GLU A 26 -11.79 -1.58 11.14
CA GLU A 26 -10.74 -2.50 10.75
C GLU A 26 -10.17 -2.07 9.39
N ARG A 27 -8.88 -2.27 9.21
CA ARG A 27 -8.15 -1.97 7.98
C ARG A 27 -7.47 -3.24 7.47
N ASP A 28 -7.22 -3.26 6.16
CA ASP A 28 -6.56 -4.39 5.53
C ASP A 28 -5.07 -4.43 5.87
N ASP A 29 -4.53 -5.63 6.01
CA ASP A 29 -3.11 -5.96 6.16
C ASP A 29 -2.80 -7.14 5.25
N LEU A 30 -2.78 -6.88 3.94
CA LEU A 30 -2.79 -7.94 2.93
C LEU A 30 -1.47 -8.10 2.19
N LEU A 31 -0.78 -7.01 1.85
CA LEU A 31 0.44 -7.05 1.04
C LEU A 31 1.69 -7.24 1.87
N PHE A 32 1.76 -6.62 3.05
CA PHE A 32 2.95 -6.64 3.89
C PHE A 32 3.43 -8.06 4.22
N GLY A 33 2.50 -8.96 4.56
CA GLY A 33 2.79 -10.36 4.85
C GLY A 33 3.06 -11.24 3.62
N ARG A 34 2.67 -10.80 2.41
CA ARG A 34 2.77 -11.61 1.18
C ARG A 34 4.08 -11.45 0.44
N PHE A 35 4.75 -10.32 0.58
CA PHE A 35 6.05 -10.11 -0.05
C PHE A 35 7.11 -10.93 0.66
N LYS A 36 7.81 -11.77 -0.11
CA LYS A 36 8.85 -12.64 0.43
C LYS A 36 9.95 -11.79 1.08
N LYS A 37 10.24 -12.06 2.35
CA LYS A 37 11.40 -11.48 3.02
C LYS A 37 12.66 -11.96 2.31
N LEU A 38 13.53 -11.05 1.94
CA LEU A 38 14.85 -11.39 1.44
C LEU A 38 15.72 -11.78 2.65
N ASP A 39 16.20 -13.01 2.68
CA ASP A 39 17.17 -13.49 3.67
C ASP A 39 18.55 -12.90 3.33
N THR A 40 18.72 -11.64 3.54
CA THR A 40 20.03 -11.01 3.51
C THR A 40 20.56 -10.96 4.93
N ASP A 41 21.66 -11.64 5.15
CA ASP A 41 22.43 -11.49 6.36
C ASP A 41 22.72 -10.01 6.59
N LYS A 42 21.96 -9.40 7.49
CA LYS A 42 22.11 -8.03 7.97
C LYS A 42 22.38 -7.03 6.84
N VAL A 43 21.31 -6.55 6.23
CA VAL A 43 21.40 -5.39 5.35
C VAL A 43 22.12 -4.29 6.12
N SER A 44 23.38 -4.09 5.77
CA SER A 44 24.13 -2.96 6.29
C SER A 44 23.45 -1.67 5.80
N SER A 45 23.80 -0.52 6.35
CA SER A 45 23.29 0.80 5.92
C SER A 45 23.49 1.11 4.42
N ARG A 46 23.98 0.17 3.63
CA ARG A 46 24.17 0.28 2.19
C ARG A 46 22.90 -0.11 1.44
N PRO A 47 22.58 0.55 0.33
CA PRO A 47 21.47 0.17 -0.53
C PRO A 47 21.63 -1.26 -1.04
N GLU A 48 20.51 -2.01 -1.08
CA GLU A 48 20.44 -3.32 -1.73
C GLU A 48 20.64 -3.15 -3.24
N ARG A 49 21.44 -4.00 -3.87
CA ARG A 49 21.67 -4.00 -5.30
C ARG A 49 20.86 -5.10 -5.97
N VAL A 50 20.00 -4.70 -6.90
CA VAL A 50 19.16 -5.60 -7.67
C VAL A 50 19.72 -5.69 -9.08
N PRO A 51 20.41 -6.79 -9.46
CA PRO A 51 20.96 -6.92 -10.81
C PRO A 51 19.86 -7.16 -11.82
N ILE A 52 19.98 -6.54 -12.99
CA ILE A 52 19.11 -6.74 -14.15
C ILE A 52 19.93 -7.01 -15.40
N GLN A 53 19.44 -7.92 -16.22
CA GLN A 53 19.94 -8.09 -17.58
C GLN A 53 19.26 -7.04 -18.47
N ALA A 54 20.00 -5.99 -18.82
CA ALA A 54 19.48 -4.86 -19.55
C ALA A 54 19.34 -5.16 -21.07
N VAL A 55 20.31 -5.85 -21.63
CA VAL A 55 20.31 -6.26 -23.03
C VAL A 55 20.81 -7.70 -23.15
N GLU A 56 20.10 -8.48 -23.93
CA GLU A 56 20.53 -9.85 -24.26
C GLU A 56 21.74 -9.79 -25.20
N GLY A 57 22.71 -10.66 -24.93
CA GLY A 57 23.86 -10.84 -25.82
C GLY A 57 23.62 -11.91 -26.86
N GLY A 58 24.57 -12.08 -27.74
CA GLY A 58 24.55 -13.10 -28.76
C GLY A 58 24.01 -12.60 -30.11
N ASN A 59 24.23 -13.39 -31.12
CA ASN A 59 23.68 -13.23 -32.46
C ASN A 59 23.36 -14.61 -33.01
N LEU A 60 22.16 -14.80 -33.54
CA LEU A 60 21.79 -16.01 -34.24
C LEU A 60 22.07 -15.82 -35.73
N LEU A 61 23.02 -16.58 -36.23
CA LEU A 61 23.42 -16.53 -37.63
C LEU A 61 23.20 -17.91 -38.27
N GLN A 62 22.58 -17.93 -39.41
CA GLN A 62 22.63 -19.09 -40.30
C GLN A 62 23.85 -18.94 -41.21
N PHE A 63 24.81 -19.86 -41.10
CA PHE A 63 26.02 -19.80 -41.92
C PHE A 63 26.09 -21.03 -42.88
N ASN A 64 26.79 -20.86 -43.97
CA ASN A 64 27.12 -21.97 -44.85
C ASN A 64 28.36 -22.69 -44.28
N PRO A 65 28.31 -24.02 -43.99
CA PRO A 65 29.47 -24.74 -43.50
C PRO A 65 30.68 -24.71 -44.44
N ASP A 66 30.46 -24.49 -45.75
CA ASP A 66 31.52 -24.33 -46.74
C ASP A 66 31.92 -22.86 -46.79
N PHE A 67 32.92 -22.43 -46.03
CA PHE A 67 33.55 -21.10 -46.00
C PHE A 67 32.66 -19.92 -45.56
N GLY A 68 31.54 -20.19 -44.85
CA GLY A 68 30.71 -19.11 -44.27
C GLY A 68 31.44 -18.41 -43.10
N ASP A 69 31.37 -17.08 -43.05
CA ASP A 69 31.88 -16.30 -41.93
C ASP A 69 30.97 -16.44 -40.69
N MET A 70 31.56 -16.79 -39.53
CA MET A 70 30.92 -16.76 -38.24
C MET A 70 31.07 -15.37 -37.61
N GLN A 71 30.12 -14.48 -37.82
CA GLN A 71 30.15 -13.15 -37.25
C GLN A 71 30.20 -13.16 -35.72
N GLN A 72 30.85 -12.15 -35.16
CA GLN A 72 30.96 -11.99 -33.72
C GLN A 72 29.58 -11.65 -33.10
N GLY A 73 29.21 -12.34 -32.03
CA GLY A 73 28.07 -11.98 -31.20
C GLY A 73 28.36 -10.80 -30.26
N SER A 74 27.33 -10.10 -29.83
CA SER A 74 27.44 -9.08 -28.81
C SER A 74 27.44 -9.68 -27.40
N MET A 75 28.08 -9.01 -26.44
CA MET A 75 28.02 -9.41 -25.02
C MET A 75 26.70 -9.00 -24.38
N THR A 76 26.25 -9.77 -23.40
CA THR A 76 25.12 -9.39 -22.54
C THR A 76 25.48 -8.16 -21.72
N THR A 77 24.58 -7.18 -21.69
CA THR A 77 24.73 -5.99 -20.85
C THR A 77 23.96 -6.17 -19.55
N TRP A 78 24.65 -6.02 -18.44
CA TRP A 78 24.11 -6.05 -17.11
C TRP A 78 24.11 -4.66 -16.50
N ASP A 79 23.08 -4.35 -15.73
CA ASP A 79 22.99 -3.15 -14.91
C ASP A 79 22.42 -3.52 -13.54
N PHE A 80 22.41 -2.60 -12.59
CA PHE A 80 21.85 -2.85 -11.27
C PHE A 80 21.07 -1.66 -10.76
N GLY A 81 19.88 -1.95 -10.25
CA GLY A 81 19.10 -1.01 -9.47
C GLY A 81 19.59 -0.95 -8.03
N THR A 82 19.35 0.16 -7.35
CA THR A 82 19.66 0.34 -5.92
C THR A 82 18.38 0.58 -5.14
N LEU A 83 18.16 -0.21 -4.08
CA LEU A 83 17.03 -0.11 -3.18
C LEU A 83 17.50 0.43 -1.83
N SER A 84 17.10 1.66 -1.50
CA SER A 84 17.39 2.30 -0.22
C SER A 84 16.37 1.91 0.84
N GLN A 85 16.81 1.76 2.08
CA GLN A 85 15.95 1.47 3.22
C GLN A 85 15.21 2.74 3.68
N VAL A 86 13.98 2.56 4.14
CA VAL A 86 13.17 3.61 4.77
C VAL A 86 12.81 3.15 6.17
N TYR A 87 12.91 4.06 7.13
CA TYR A 87 12.63 3.78 8.54
C TYR A 87 11.36 4.48 8.97
N PHE A 88 10.52 3.75 9.65
CA PHE A 88 9.27 4.24 10.21
C PHE A 88 9.26 4.06 11.72
N ALA A 89 8.63 4.99 12.40
CA ALA A 89 8.37 4.94 13.83
C ALA A 89 6.90 5.23 14.09
N PHE A 90 6.31 4.48 15.00
CA PHE A 90 4.94 4.67 15.48
C PHE A 90 4.98 4.85 16.99
N GLY A 91 4.64 6.05 17.47
CA GLY A 91 4.70 6.39 18.90
C GLY A 91 3.33 6.27 19.55
N VAL A 92 3.28 5.62 20.70
CA VAL A 92 2.08 5.48 21.52
C VAL A 92 2.35 6.02 22.92
N GLN A 93 1.42 6.81 23.43
CA GLN A 93 1.50 7.44 24.75
C GLN A 93 0.54 6.76 25.70
N ILE A 94 1.02 6.39 26.88
CA ILE A 94 0.22 5.80 27.96
C ILE A 94 0.26 6.76 29.14
N SER A 95 -0.91 7.03 29.73
CA SER A 95 -1.04 7.83 30.95
C SER A 95 -0.74 6.95 32.17
N LYS A 96 0.07 7.45 33.11
CA LYS A 96 0.32 6.76 34.39
C LYS A 96 -0.96 6.53 35.19
N LEU A 97 -1.93 7.41 35.10
CA LEU A 97 -3.23 7.23 35.75
C LEU A 97 -3.97 6.00 35.19
N ALA A 98 -3.90 5.79 33.87
CA ALA A 98 -4.52 4.61 33.24
C ALA A 98 -3.81 3.32 33.67
N GLU A 99 -2.49 3.32 33.73
CA GLU A 99 -1.69 2.21 34.20
C GLU A 99 -2.02 1.85 35.67
N TRP A 100 -2.02 2.82 36.59
CA TRP A 100 -2.36 2.59 37.98
C TRP A 100 -3.81 2.12 38.20
N ALA A 101 -4.75 2.60 37.38
CA ALA A 101 -6.15 2.19 37.47
C ALA A 101 -6.36 0.75 37.02
N THR A 102 -5.47 0.18 36.23
CA THR A 102 -5.58 -1.17 35.65
C THR A 102 -4.59 -2.18 36.21
N ASP A 103 -3.71 -1.77 37.12
CA ASP A 103 -2.69 -2.63 37.74
C ASP A 103 -3.33 -3.72 38.68
N GLU A 104 -4.53 -3.47 39.23
CA GLU A 104 -5.31 -4.46 39.94
C GLU A 104 -6.19 -5.29 38.97
N LYS A 105 -5.69 -6.44 38.53
CA LYS A 105 -6.35 -7.37 37.58
C LYS A 105 -7.79 -7.78 37.94
N ASP A 106 -8.18 -7.69 39.16
CA ASP A 106 -9.53 -8.10 39.62
C ASP A 106 -10.64 -7.10 39.24
N LYS A 107 -10.28 -5.90 38.80
CA LYS A 107 -11.21 -4.81 38.48
C LYS A 107 -11.12 -4.28 37.06
N ALA A 108 -10.07 -4.62 36.31
CA ALA A 108 -9.87 -4.19 34.94
C ALA A 108 -10.25 -5.28 33.93
N ILE A 109 -10.91 -4.92 32.86
CA ILE A 109 -11.26 -5.84 31.75
C ILE A 109 -9.99 -6.32 31.05
N GLU A 110 -9.01 -5.44 30.91
CA GLU A 110 -7.76 -5.68 30.20
C GLU A 110 -6.64 -4.82 30.79
N ASP A 111 -5.41 -5.33 30.78
CA ASP A 111 -4.22 -4.53 31.11
C ASP A 111 -3.98 -3.51 30.00
N VAL A 112 -4.13 -2.21 30.32
CA VAL A 112 -4.03 -1.11 29.34
C VAL A 112 -2.72 -1.11 28.57
N PRO A 113 -1.54 -1.26 29.17
CA PRO A 113 -0.29 -1.33 28.44
C PRO A 113 -0.24 -2.46 27.40
N SER A 114 -0.72 -3.65 27.74
CA SER A 114 -0.76 -4.78 26.81
C SER A 114 -1.72 -4.55 25.66
N ALA A 115 -2.94 -4.09 25.95
CA ALA A 115 -3.97 -3.81 24.95
C ALA A 115 -3.55 -2.70 23.98
N GLU A 116 -2.98 -1.60 24.51
CA GLU A 116 -2.47 -0.50 23.68
C GLU A 116 -1.29 -0.93 22.80
N THR A 117 -0.45 -1.83 23.31
CA THR A 117 0.69 -2.36 22.55
C THR A 117 0.23 -3.23 21.38
N GLU A 118 -0.70 -4.17 21.63
CA GLU A 118 -1.25 -5.03 20.57
C GLU A 118 -1.97 -4.20 19.50
N ASN A 119 -2.78 -3.23 19.94
CA ASN A 119 -3.47 -2.32 19.04
C ASN A 119 -2.48 -1.47 18.23
N ALA A 120 -1.41 -0.97 18.86
CA ALA A 120 -0.37 -0.21 18.18
C ALA A 120 0.34 -1.03 17.10
N MET A 121 0.69 -2.28 17.38
CA MET A 121 1.31 -3.18 16.39
C MET A 121 0.39 -3.42 15.19
N LEU A 122 -0.90 -3.66 15.46
CA LEU A 122 -1.89 -3.87 14.42
C LEU A 122 -2.08 -2.61 13.56
N GLN A 123 -2.23 -1.44 14.17
CA GLN A 123 -2.40 -0.18 13.46
C GLN A 123 -1.14 0.20 12.65
N PHE A 124 0.03 -0.08 13.17
CA PHE A 124 1.28 0.18 12.47
C PHE A 124 1.44 -0.73 11.24
N SER A 125 1.16 -2.03 11.37
CA SER A 125 1.18 -2.96 10.24
C SER A 125 0.21 -2.52 9.13
N LYS A 126 -1.00 -2.14 9.49
CA LYS A 126 -2.01 -1.64 8.56
C LYS A 126 -1.61 -0.31 7.89
N ALA A 127 -0.96 0.59 8.64
CA ALA A 127 -0.43 1.83 8.09
C ALA A 127 0.69 1.56 7.06
N LEU A 128 1.57 0.59 7.35
CA LEU A 128 2.62 0.16 6.42
C LEU A 128 2.02 -0.47 5.15
N ASP A 129 0.99 -1.31 5.29
CA ASP A 129 0.30 -1.91 4.15
C ASP A 129 -0.33 -0.85 3.24
N ASN A 130 -0.92 0.19 3.83
CA ASN A 130 -1.41 1.34 3.07
C ASN A 130 -0.30 2.01 2.24
N LEU A 131 0.87 2.26 2.85
CA LEU A 131 2.00 2.86 2.15
C LEU A 131 2.54 1.99 1.01
N LEU A 132 2.40 0.66 1.08
CA LEU A 132 2.77 -0.25 -0.01
C LEU A 132 1.93 -0.04 -1.29
N ASN A 133 0.83 0.65 -1.20
CA ASN A 133 -0.02 0.99 -2.35
C ASN A 133 0.34 2.33 -3.01
N THR A 134 1.33 3.07 -2.49
CA THR A 134 1.71 4.38 -3.00
C THR A 134 2.74 4.31 -4.13
N ASP A 135 3.08 5.46 -4.68
CA ASP A 135 4.05 5.64 -5.76
C ASP A 135 5.50 5.87 -5.27
N GLY A 136 5.77 5.74 -3.98
CA GLY A 136 7.09 5.98 -3.39
C GLY A 136 7.39 7.44 -3.06
N SER A 137 6.46 8.36 -3.25
CA SER A 137 6.59 9.77 -2.82
C SER A 137 6.15 10.01 -1.37
N GLY A 138 5.48 9.03 -0.76
CA GLY A 138 4.81 9.17 0.53
C GLY A 138 3.46 9.86 0.43
N THR A 139 2.97 10.15 -0.78
CA THR A 139 1.64 10.71 -1.02
C THR A 139 0.58 9.64 -0.80
N LEU A 140 -0.36 9.93 0.08
CA LEU A 140 -1.49 9.06 0.37
C LEU A 140 -2.64 9.33 -0.60
N ASP A 141 -3.02 10.61 -0.77
CA ASP A 141 -4.08 11.02 -1.68
C ASP A 141 -3.93 12.51 -2.05
N THR A 142 -4.85 13.01 -2.84
CA THR A 142 -4.92 14.41 -3.26
C THR A 142 -6.16 15.09 -2.72
N VAL A 143 -6.05 16.38 -2.44
CA VAL A 143 -7.18 17.23 -2.04
C VAL A 143 -8.12 17.40 -3.24
N VAL A 144 -9.38 17.01 -3.08
CA VAL A 144 -10.43 17.24 -4.07
C VAL A 144 -11.06 18.62 -3.85
N SER A 145 -11.39 18.93 -2.60
CA SER A 145 -11.93 20.22 -2.20
C SER A 145 -11.74 20.45 -0.71
N VAL A 146 -11.91 21.67 -0.27
CA VAL A 146 -11.94 22.02 1.16
C VAL A 146 -13.29 22.62 1.51
N THR A 147 -13.82 22.26 2.68
CA THR A 147 -15.15 22.71 3.14
C THR A 147 -15.07 23.14 4.60
N GLY A 148 -15.58 24.32 4.92
CA GLY A 148 -15.45 24.84 6.27
C GLY A 148 -13.98 25.09 6.66
N PRO A 149 -13.69 25.30 7.93
CA PRO A 149 -12.32 25.61 8.39
C PRO A 149 -11.45 24.36 8.57
N ASN A 150 -12.00 23.16 8.73
CA ASN A 150 -11.28 21.96 9.17
C ASN A 150 -11.68 20.68 8.44
N ILE A 151 -12.32 20.77 7.26
CA ILE A 151 -12.73 19.61 6.48
C ILE A 151 -12.01 19.62 5.14
N ILE A 152 -11.35 18.51 4.82
CA ILE A 152 -10.72 18.24 3.52
C ILE A 152 -11.45 17.06 2.87
N THR A 153 -11.90 17.23 1.64
CA THR A 153 -12.44 16.14 0.81
C THR A 153 -11.32 15.53 -0.01
N VAL A 154 -11.26 14.20 -0.05
CA VAL A 154 -10.24 13.38 -0.73
C VAL A 154 -10.89 12.40 -1.69
N ASN A 155 -10.08 11.68 -2.49
CA ASN A 155 -10.62 10.62 -3.34
C ASN A 155 -10.94 9.36 -2.54
N ASN A 156 -10.06 8.99 -1.58
CA ASN A 156 -10.19 7.80 -0.75
C ASN A 156 -9.87 8.10 0.71
N ALA A 157 -10.90 8.32 1.54
CA ALA A 157 -10.74 8.55 2.96
C ALA A 157 -10.27 7.31 3.74
N ASN A 158 -10.39 6.09 3.17
CA ASN A 158 -9.92 4.86 3.80
C ASN A 158 -8.40 4.77 3.95
N GLN A 159 -7.66 5.61 3.22
CA GLN A 159 -6.19 5.69 3.35
C GLN A 159 -5.75 6.44 4.62
N PHE A 160 -6.68 7.03 5.33
CA PHE A 160 -6.40 7.85 6.51
C PHE A 160 -7.05 7.27 7.77
N TRP A 161 -6.51 7.63 8.93
CA TRP A 161 -7.05 7.21 10.23
C TRP A 161 -7.03 8.35 11.24
N GLY A 162 -7.81 8.22 12.31
CA GLY A 162 -7.82 9.19 13.41
C GLY A 162 -6.44 9.28 14.09
N ASN A 163 -6.09 10.47 14.53
CA ASN A 163 -4.79 10.84 15.11
C ASN A 163 -3.59 10.78 14.15
N GLN A 164 -3.75 10.41 12.90
CA GLN A 164 -2.69 10.50 11.91
C GLN A 164 -2.27 11.95 11.67
N ILE A 165 -0.95 12.17 11.59
CA ILE A 165 -0.39 13.47 11.25
C ILE A 165 0.02 13.45 9.78
N ILE A 166 -0.48 14.40 9.01
CA ILE A 166 -0.24 14.55 7.59
C ILE A 166 0.32 15.93 7.26
N GLN A 167 1.03 16.01 6.14
CA GLN A 167 1.49 17.26 5.55
C GLN A 167 0.72 17.54 4.26
N VAL A 168 0.36 18.80 4.03
CA VAL A 168 -0.23 19.27 2.78
C VAL A 168 0.84 19.95 1.95
N VAL A 169 1.06 19.45 0.73
CA VAL A 169 2.13 19.89 -0.18
C VAL A 169 1.51 20.26 -1.54
N PRO A 170 1.82 21.43 -2.11
CA PRO A 170 1.18 21.87 -3.36
C PRO A 170 1.57 21.02 -4.58
N SER A 171 2.76 20.43 -4.57
CA SER A 171 3.24 19.53 -5.63
C SER A 171 4.44 18.73 -5.15
N LEU A 172 4.81 17.67 -5.86
CA LEU A 172 6.02 16.90 -5.55
C LEU A 172 7.26 17.81 -5.53
N GLY A 173 8.06 17.70 -4.48
CA GLY A 173 9.27 18.47 -4.26
C GLY A 173 9.08 19.89 -3.73
N ALA A 174 7.84 20.34 -3.56
CA ALA A 174 7.56 21.65 -2.96
C ALA A 174 7.57 21.59 -1.42
N ALA A 175 7.77 22.75 -0.80
CA ALA A 175 7.65 22.86 0.66
C ALA A 175 6.19 22.66 1.11
N PRO A 176 5.96 22.08 2.31
CA PRO A 176 4.63 21.97 2.88
C PRO A 176 3.95 23.34 3.04
N ARG A 177 2.62 23.36 2.90
CA ARG A 177 1.80 24.55 3.13
C ARG A 177 1.99 25.08 4.55
N ALA A 178 1.92 26.41 4.72
CA ALA A 178 2.02 27.05 6.03
C ALA A 178 0.89 26.58 6.96
N GLY A 179 1.25 26.09 8.14
CA GLY A 179 0.34 25.44 9.08
C GLY A 179 0.36 23.90 9.02
N SER A 180 1.12 23.30 8.08
CA SER A 180 1.45 21.88 8.15
C SER A 180 2.56 21.64 9.20
N PRO A 181 2.60 20.45 9.85
CA PRO A 181 1.67 19.31 9.72
C PRO A 181 0.35 19.54 10.46
N VAL A 182 -0.69 18.80 10.05
CA VAL A 182 -2.01 18.79 10.67
C VAL A 182 -2.40 17.39 11.10
N GLN A 183 -3.17 17.30 12.18
CA GLN A 183 -3.65 16.04 12.72
C GLN A 183 -5.09 15.78 12.30
N ILE A 184 -5.38 14.56 11.86
CA ILE A 184 -6.74 14.11 11.55
C ILE A 184 -7.45 13.75 12.85
N LEU A 185 -8.62 14.31 13.08
CA LEU A 185 -9.50 13.94 14.21
C LEU A 185 -10.25 12.64 13.91
N THR A 186 -10.91 12.60 12.76
CA THR A 186 -11.68 11.43 12.29
C THR A 186 -11.82 11.45 10.77
N THR A 187 -12.25 10.33 10.20
CA THR A 187 -12.48 10.18 8.76
C THR A 187 -13.92 9.74 8.52
N ASP A 188 -14.54 10.23 7.45
CA ASP A 188 -15.80 9.74 6.92
C ASP A 188 -15.58 9.13 5.53
N PRO A 189 -15.52 7.80 5.44
CA PRO A 189 -15.32 7.10 4.16
C PRO A 189 -16.45 7.33 3.16
N ASN A 190 -17.71 7.47 3.63
CA ASN A 190 -18.87 7.65 2.75
C ASN A 190 -18.89 9.03 2.11
N ALA A 191 -18.63 10.07 2.92
CA ALA A 191 -18.52 11.44 2.41
C ALA A 191 -17.15 11.75 1.79
N LYS A 192 -16.18 10.81 1.90
CA LYS A 192 -14.78 10.98 1.47
C LYS A 192 -14.13 12.20 2.12
N GLN A 193 -14.39 12.42 3.41
CA GLN A 193 -13.96 13.60 4.14
C GLN A 193 -13.01 13.25 5.29
N LEU A 194 -12.05 14.15 5.51
CA LEU A 194 -11.15 14.16 6.64
C LEU A 194 -11.49 15.34 7.52
N TYR A 195 -11.78 15.09 8.79
CA TYR A 195 -12.00 16.11 9.81
C TYR A 195 -10.69 16.32 10.57
N LEU A 196 -10.19 17.54 10.57
CA LEU A 196 -8.94 17.90 11.23
C LEU A 196 -9.20 18.41 12.66
N THR A 197 -8.19 18.26 13.53
CA THR A 197 -8.22 18.79 14.90
C THR A 197 -8.14 20.32 14.95
N GLY A 198 -7.64 20.95 13.88
CA GLY A 198 -7.50 22.39 13.70
C GLY A 198 -7.82 22.79 12.26
N PRO A 199 -7.64 24.07 11.91
CA PRO A 199 -7.84 24.54 10.55
C PRO A 199 -6.87 23.88 9.59
N TYR A 200 -7.31 23.64 8.34
CA TYR A 200 -6.39 23.16 7.31
C TYR A 200 -5.33 24.21 6.98
N PRO A 201 -4.15 23.80 6.46
CA PRO A 201 -3.04 24.71 6.14
C PRO A 201 -3.44 25.82 5.18
N VAL A 202 -2.91 27.01 5.41
CA VAL A 202 -3.23 28.20 4.61
C VAL A 202 -2.86 27.98 3.14
N GLY A 203 -3.80 28.31 2.26
CA GLY A 203 -3.60 28.16 0.82
C GLY A 203 -3.83 26.74 0.29
N THR A 204 -4.39 25.82 1.09
CA THR A 204 -4.80 24.49 0.60
C THR A 204 -5.84 24.61 -0.50
N THR A 205 -5.58 23.96 -1.64
CA THR A 205 -6.43 23.98 -2.83
C THR A 205 -6.62 22.57 -3.40
N ALA A 206 -7.62 22.43 -4.27
CA ALA A 206 -7.77 21.19 -5.03
C ALA A 206 -6.51 20.86 -5.82
N GLY A 207 -6.09 19.60 -5.78
CA GLY A 207 -4.86 19.11 -6.39
C GLY A 207 -3.64 19.09 -5.46
N ASP A 208 -3.71 19.68 -4.28
CA ASP A 208 -2.65 19.56 -3.28
C ASP A 208 -2.48 18.10 -2.83
N LEU A 209 -1.27 17.70 -2.52
CA LEU A 209 -0.92 16.35 -2.09
C LEU A 209 -0.98 16.22 -0.57
N LEU A 210 -1.59 15.14 -0.09
CA LEU A 210 -1.60 14.75 1.31
C LEU A 210 -0.52 13.69 1.52
N VAL A 211 0.50 14.04 2.31
CA VAL A 211 1.74 13.27 2.44
C VAL A 211 1.94 12.84 3.89
N VAL A 212 2.51 11.68 4.11
CA VAL A 212 2.91 11.21 5.45
C VAL A 212 3.91 12.19 6.07
N GLN A 213 3.76 12.48 7.35
CA GLN A 213 4.68 13.35 8.08
C GLN A 213 6.13 12.85 7.96
N GLY A 214 7.04 13.77 7.63
CA GLY A 214 8.46 13.49 7.47
C GLY A 214 8.86 12.87 6.13
N ALA A 215 7.90 12.52 5.26
CA ALA A 215 8.22 12.14 3.89
C ALA A 215 8.61 13.39 3.09
N PRO A 216 9.72 13.33 2.32
CA PRO A 216 10.20 14.50 1.56
C PRO A 216 9.29 14.90 0.39
N ALA A 217 8.21 14.17 0.12
CA ALA A 217 7.29 14.39 -0.99
C ALA A 217 7.98 14.45 -2.38
N THR A 218 9.07 13.71 -2.56
CA THR A 218 9.78 13.59 -3.84
C THR A 218 9.67 12.16 -4.35
N ALA A 219 9.80 11.99 -5.66
CA ALA A 219 9.71 10.67 -6.27
C ALA A 219 10.73 9.70 -5.65
N ALA A 220 10.28 8.50 -5.28
CA ALA A 220 11.09 7.42 -4.71
C ALA A 220 11.86 7.76 -3.42
N SER A 221 11.41 8.74 -2.66
CA SER A 221 12.04 9.17 -1.40
C SER A 221 11.45 8.50 -0.15
N SER A 222 10.32 7.83 -0.30
CA SER A 222 9.60 7.10 0.75
C SER A 222 9.55 5.60 0.44
N LEU A 223 8.67 4.87 1.12
CA LEU A 223 8.45 3.46 0.86
C LEU A 223 7.96 3.26 -0.59
N LEU A 224 8.70 2.47 -1.35
CA LEU A 224 8.31 2.14 -2.72
C LEU A 224 7.10 1.21 -2.69
N GLY A 225 6.04 1.57 -3.41
CA GLY A 225 4.81 0.81 -3.44
C GLY A 225 4.53 0.16 -4.79
N VAL A 226 3.39 -0.51 -4.88
CA VAL A 226 2.94 -1.18 -6.11
C VAL A 226 2.88 -0.20 -7.29
N GLN A 227 2.39 1.03 -7.06
CA GLN A 227 2.26 2.04 -8.11
C GLN A 227 3.61 2.54 -8.64
N TYR A 228 4.66 2.55 -7.82
CA TYR A 228 6.01 2.88 -8.26
C TYR A 228 6.56 1.88 -9.27
N PHE A 229 6.39 0.59 -8.98
CA PHE A 229 6.90 -0.47 -9.84
C PHE A 229 6.03 -0.67 -11.07
N GLN A 230 4.71 -0.65 -10.91
CA GLN A 230 3.76 -0.89 -11.99
C GLN A 230 3.40 0.39 -12.74
N THR A 231 4.25 0.78 -13.66
CA THR A 231 4.05 1.93 -14.55
C THR A 231 4.52 1.64 -15.96
N GLN A 232 3.80 2.17 -16.96
CA GLN A 232 4.21 2.16 -18.37
C GLN A 232 5.07 3.37 -18.76
N ALA A 233 5.20 4.37 -17.86
CA ALA A 233 5.93 5.58 -18.17
C ALA A 233 7.41 5.31 -18.45
N ASN A 234 7.97 5.99 -19.46
CA ASN A 234 9.41 6.02 -19.71
C ASN A 234 10.13 7.05 -18.83
N THR A 235 9.37 7.93 -18.18
CA THR A 235 9.86 8.93 -17.25
C THR A 235 10.07 8.34 -15.86
N GLY A 236 10.90 8.99 -15.05
CA GLY A 236 11.26 8.50 -13.74
C GLY A 236 12.29 7.37 -13.78
N SER A 237 12.48 6.71 -12.65
CA SER A 237 13.48 5.65 -12.49
C SER A 237 12.85 4.36 -11.97
N TRP A 238 13.50 3.25 -12.25
CA TRP A 238 13.32 1.97 -11.58
C TRP A 238 14.54 1.71 -10.71
N LEU A 239 14.37 1.72 -9.39
CA LEU A 239 15.47 1.55 -8.43
C LEU A 239 16.71 2.40 -8.78
N ASN A 240 16.51 3.68 -9.04
CA ASN A 240 17.52 4.66 -9.47
C ASN A 240 18.09 4.48 -10.90
N VAL A 241 17.69 3.47 -11.65
CA VAL A 241 18.02 3.36 -13.07
C VAL A 241 16.96 4.13 -13.88
N PRO A 242 17.34 5.15 -14.68
CA PRO A 242 16.37 5.88 -15.47
C PRO A 242 15.65 4.95 -16.47
N ARG A 243 14.31 4.98 -16.49
CA ARG A 243 13.51 4.10 -17.35
C ARG A 243 13.77 4.35 -18.84
N ALA A 244 14.16 5.57 -19.19
CA ALA A 244 14.52 5.94 -20.55
C ALA A 244 15.80 5.27 -21.05
N THR A 245 16.69 4.80 -20.16
CA THR A 245 17.94 4.12 -20.53
C THR A 245 17.66 2.80 -21.26
N TYR A 246 16.63 2.07 -20.82
CA TYR A 246 16.22 0.81 -21.43
C TYR A 246 14.73 0.84 -21.80
N PRO A 247 14.35 1.54 -22.87
CA PRO A 247 12.95 1.72 -23.26
C PRO A 247 12.26 0.36 -23.49
N GLY A 248 11.09 0.19 -22.89
CA GLY A 248 10.33 -1.07 -22.99
C GLY A 248 10.82 -2.21 -22.09
N ARG A 249 12.03 -2.16 -21.53
CA ARG A 249 12.56 -3.18 -20.61
C ARG A 249 12.18 -2.87 -19.15
N LEU A 250 12.24 -1.59 -18.75
CA LEU A 250 11.91 -1.14 -17.41
C LEU A 250 10.46 -0.67 -17.25
N ARG A 251 9.56 -1.13 -18.12
CA ARG A 251 8.13 -0.82 -18.09
C ARG A 251 7.32 -2.04 -17.75
N THR A 252 6.22 -1.81 -17.04
CA THR A 252 5.21 -2.82 -16.80
C THR A 252 4.23 -2.88 -17.97
N PRO A 253 3.83 -4.06 -18.44
CA PRO A 253 2.74 -4.24 -19.38
C PRO A 253 1.47 -3.54 -18.92
N TYR A 254 0.75 -2.92 -19.84
CA TYR A 254 -0.40 -2.08 -19.56
C TYR A 254 -1.56 -2.34 -20.50
N VAL A 255 -2.77 -2.25 -19.97
CA VAL A 255 -4.03 -2.29 -20.73
C VAL A 255 -4.90 -1.11 -20.28
N ASN A 256 -5.32 -0.25 -21.22
CA ASN A 256 -6.24 0.85 -20.89
C ASN A 256 -7.66 0.31 -20.66
N GLY A 257 -8.29 0.71 -19.53
CA GLY A 257 -9.67 0.40 -19.21
C GLY A 257 -10.71 1.22 -20.01
N ASN A 258 -10.27 2.31 -20.69
CA ASN A 258 -11.08 3.17 -21.57
C ASN A 258 -12.37 3.70 -20.91
N ASN A 259 -12.32 4.02 -19.63
CA ASN A 259 -13.50 4.43 -18.84
C ASN A 259 -14.67 3.44 -18.91
N GLY A 260 -14.39 2.17 -19.18
CA GLY A 260 -15.37 1.09 -19.20
C GLY A 260 -15.43 0.32 -17.89
N ALA A 261 -16.44 -0.54 -17.75
CA ALA A 261 -16.53 -1.49 -16.64
C ALA A 261 -15.44 -2.57 -16.76
N VAL A 262 -15.09 -3.19 -15.62
CA VAL A 262 -14.19 -4.34 -15.62
C VAL A 262 -14.89 -5.52 -16.32
N THR A 263 -14.26 -6.05 -17.35
CA THR A 263 -14.82 -7.16 -18.14
C THR A 263 -13.84 -8.34 -18.19
N PRO A 264 -14.32 -9.59 -18.37
CA PRO A 264 -13.47 -10.74 -18.56
C PRO A 264 -12.50 -10.61 -19.75
N GLN A 265 -12.88 -9.84 -20.76
CA GLN A 265 -12.03 -9.56 -21.92
C GLN A 265 -10.81 -8.69 -21.54
N ILE A 266 -10.99 -7.68 -20.69
CA ILE A 266 -9.89 -6.82 -20.23
C ILE A 266 -8.90 -7.64 -19.41
N VAL A 267 -9.37 -8.45 -18.47
CA VAL A 267 -8.51 -9.33 -17.66
C VAL A 267 -7.74 -10.32 -18.53
N ARG A 268 -8.36 -10.91 -19.56
CA ARG A 268 -7.69 -11.76 -20.54
C ARG A 268 -6.64 -10.98 -21.36
N ARG A 269 -6.93 -9.74 -21.74
CA ARG A 269 -5.95 -8.87 -22.41
C ARG A 269 -4.75 -8.57 -21.51
N MET A 270 -4.97 -8.31 -20.23
CA MET A 270 -3.90 -8.14 -19.25
C MET A 270 -3.03 -9.37 -19.15
N LEU A 271 -3.62 -10.56 -19.04
CA LEU A 271 -2.88 -11.84 -19.03
C LEU A 271 -2.10 -12.05 -20.33
N ASN A 272 -2.68 -11.75 -21.47
CA ASN A 272 -2.00 -11.86 -22.77
C ASN A 272 -0.82 -10.88 -22.89
N GLN A 273 -0.95 -9.65 -22.39
CA GLN A 273 0.16 -8.69 -22.34
C GLN A 273 1.30 -9.19 -21.45
N LEU A 274 0.97 -9.83 -20.32
CA LEU A 274 1.96 -10.44 -19.45
C LEU A 274 2.65 -11.64 -20.15
N ARG A 275 1.91 -12.48 -20.89
CA ARG A 275 2.45 -13.58 -21.69
C ARG A 275 3.40 -13.07 -22.78
N ILE A 276 3.04 -12.00 -23.46
CA ILE A 276 3.91 -11.37 -24.48
C ILE A 276 5.20 -10.84 -23.84
N ALA A 277 5.10 -10.29 -22.62
CA ALA A 277 6.24 -9.70 -21.94
C ALA A 277 7.23 -10.74 -21.38
N LEU A 278 6.75 -11.87 -20.84
CA LEU A 278 7.54 -12.83 -20.07
C LEU A 278 7.58 -14.24 -20.69
N GLY A 279 6.75 -14.51 -21.71
CA GLY A 279 6.49 -15.86 -22.17
C GLY A 279 5.34 -16.54 -21.43
N THR A 280 4.75 -17.57 -22.03
CA THR A 280 3.54 -18.25 -21.53
C THR A 280 3.82 -19.02 -20.24
N GLU A 281 4.93 -19.74 -20.16
CA GLU A 281 5.28 -20.55 -18.98
C GLU A 281 5.42 -19.72 -17.70
N VAL A 282 6.01 -18.53 -17.82
CA VAL A 282 6.23 -17.63 -16.66
C VAL A 282 4.95 -16.91 -16.28
N ALA A 283 4.16 -16.46 -17.26
CA ALA A 283 2.92 -15.72 -17.02
C ALA A 283 1.79 -16.60 -16.48
N ASP A 284 1.80 -17.91 -16.80
CA ASP A 284 0.75 -18.85 -16.41
C ASP A 284 1.00 -19.52 -15.04
N ARG A 285 1.94 -19.00 -14.27
CA ARG A 285 2.22 -19.52 -12.93
C ARG A 285 1.06 -19.23 -11.96
N GLU A 286 0.93 -20.10 -10.97
CA GLU A 286 -0.12 -20.00 -9.93
C GLU A 286 0.04 -18.82 -8.99
N ASP A 287 1.23 -18.23 -8.91
CA ASP A 287 1.55 -17.08 -8.05
C ASP A 287 1.13 -15.72 -8.63
N LEU A 288 0.48 -15.68 -9.79
CA LEU A 288 -0.16 -14.48 -10.31
C LEU A 288 -1.43 -14.17 -9.49
N LEU A 289 -1.48 -12.96 -8.94
CA LEU A 289 -2.58 -12.46 -8.14
C LEU A 289 -3.15 -11.19 -8.78
N TRP A 290 -4.47 -11.12 -8.91
CA TRP A 290 -5.15 -9.86 -9.25
C TRP A 290 -5.41 -9.06 -7.99
N TYR A 291 -4.89 -7.87 -7.94
CA TYR A 291 -5.02 -6.96 -6.82
C TYR A 291 -5.83 -5.74 -7.23
N MET A 292 -6.90 -5.43 -6.50
CA MET A 292 -7.83 -4.37 -6.87
C MET A 292 -8.55 -3.78 -5.66
N ASN A 293 -9.20 -2.64 -5.86
CA ASN A 293 -10.07 -2.04 -4.86
C ASN A 293 -11.46 -2.71 -4.86
N VAL A 294 -12.23 -2.51 -3.79
CA VAL A 294 -13.58 -3.04 -3.59
C VAL A 294 -14.54 -2.61 -4.71
N ASP A 295 -14.41 -1.37 -5.21
CA ASP A 295 -15.20 -0.87 -6.33
C ASP A 295 -14.95 -1.64 -7.65
N MET A 296 -13.68 -2.02 -7.88
CA MET A 296 -13.32 -2.82 -9.06
C MET A 296 -13.75 -4.27 -8.93
N GLU A 297 -13.72 -4.84 -7.72
CA GLU A 297 -14.29 -6.15 -7.44
C GLU A 297 -15.80 -6.16 -7.72
N ALA A 298 -16.54 -5.20 -7.22
CA ALA A 298 -17.99 -5.05 -7.50
C ALA A 298 -18.28 -4.92 -9.01
N SER A 299 -17.44 -4.18 -9.74
CA SER A 299 -17.54 -4.10 -11.20
C SER A 299 -17.30 -5.44 -11.88
N TRP A 300 -16.33 -6.22 -11.41
CA TRP A 300 -16.02 -7.58 -11.87
C TRP A 300 -17.16 -8.54 -11.59
N GLU A 301 -17.71 -8.51 -10.38
CA GLU A 301 -18.85 -9.33 -9.96
C GLU A 301 -20.06 -9.10 -10.84
N ASN A 302 -20.41 -7.84 -11.07
CA ASN A 302 -21.54 -7.47 -11.94
C ASN A 302 -21.36 -8.00 -13.38
N ALA A 303 -20.15 -7.90 -13.92
CA ALA A 303 -19.85 -8.43 -15.26
C ALA A 303 -19.90 -9.96 -15.29
N ALA A 304 -19.45 -10.65 -14.25
CA ALA A 304 -19.46 -12.08 -14.15
C ALA A 304 -20.87 -12.65 -13.95
N ILE A 305 -21.71 -11.99 -13.14
CA ILE A 305 -23.10 -12.35 -12.94
C ILE A 305 -23.87 -12.22 -14.25
N ALA A 306 -23.69 -11.15 -15.01
CA ALA A 306 -24.35 -10.95 -16.30
C ALA A 306 -24.02 -12.08 -17.30
N VAL A 307 -22.77 -12.53 -17.38
CA VAL A 307 -22.36 -13.66 -18.22
C VAL A 307 -22.98 -14.96 -17.73
N SER A 308 -22.99 -15.21 -16.43
CA SER A 308 -23.60 -16.40 -15.84
C SER A 308 -25.10 -16.49 -16.09
N GLN A 309 -25.83 -15.38 -16.02
CA GLN A 309 -27.27 -15.32 -16.33
C GLN A 309 -27.56 -15.71 -17.78
N ILE A 310 -26.76 -15.25 -18.73
CA ILE A 310 -26.92 -15.60 -20.15
C ILE A 310 -26.75 -17.11 -20.35
N ILE A 311 -25.75 -17.72 -19.75
CA ILE A 311 -25.50 -19.17 -19.88
C ILE A 311 -26.64 -19.98 -19.25
N MET A 312 -27.17 -19.59 -18.10
CA MET A 312 -28.24 -20.30 -17.40
C MET A 312 -29.58 -20.20 -18.13
N ASN A 313 -29.91 -19.05 -18.72
CA ASN A 313 -31.10 -18.91 -19.55
C ASN A 313 -31.06 -19.80 -20.80
N GLN A 314 -29.87 -20.16 -21.29
CA GLN A 314 -29.71 -21.08 -22.42
C GLN A 314 -29.78 -22.57 -22.03
N VAL A 315 -29.44 -22.91 -20.77
CA VAL A 315 -29.31 -24.31 -20.31
C VAL A 315 -30.56 -24.80 -19.55
N GLY A 316 -31.50 -23.92 -19.19
CA GLY A 316 -32.77 -24.24 -18.56
C GLY A 316 -32.65 -24.97 -17.21
N GLY A 317 -32.81 -24.22 -16.13
CA GLY A 317 -33.11 -24.76 -14.82
C GLY A 317 -32.04 -24.65 -13.75
N SER A 318 -31.94 -23.47 -13.21
CA SER A 318 -31.45 -23.28 -11.84
C SER A 318 -32.22 -22.12 -11.20
N SER A 319 -32.59 -22.27 -9.93
CA SER A 319 -33.34 -21.23 -9.24
C SER A 319 -32.47 -19.99 -9.02
N THR A 320 -33.09 -18.81 -8.97
CA THR A 320 -32.43 -17.53 -8.70
C THR A 320 -31.67 -17.56 -7.37
N GLU A 321 -32.11 -18.39 -6.40
CA GLU A 321 -31.42 -18.60 -5.12
C GLU A 321 -30.08 -19.33 -5.25
N ASP A 322 -29.95 -20.30 -6.14
CA ASP A 322 -28.66 -20.99 -6.37
C ASP A 322 -27.65 -20.09 -7.09
N MET A 323 -28.13 -19.10 -7.84
CA MET A 323 -27.28 -18.09 -8.48
C MET A 323 -26.73 -17.10 -7.47
N LEU A 324 -27.54 -16.66 -6.52
CA LEU A 324 -27.12 -15.76 -5.43
C LEU A 324 -26.18 -16.45 -4.42
N LYS A 325 -26.33 -17.79 -4.24
CA LYS A 325 -25.45 -18.59 -3.36
C LYS A 325 -24.15 -19.00 -4.01
N LYS A 326 -24.06 -19.08 -5.34
CA LYS A 326 -22.81 -19.19 -6.08
C LYS A 326 -22.26 -17.78 -6.32
N SER A 327 -22.01 -17.10 -5.16
CA SER A 327 -21.44 -15.77 -5.12
C SER A 327 -20.26 -15.61 -6.08
N ALA A 328 -20.04 -14.40 -6.45
CA ALA A 328 -19.00 -13.79 -7.22
C ALA A 328 -17.73 -14.65 -7.38
N PRO A 329 -17.24 -14.79 -8.60
CA PRO A 329 -16.04 -15.57 -8.82
C PRO A 329 -14.86 -14.91 -8.10
N THR A 330 -14.34 -15.56 -7.08
CA THR A 330 -13.11 -15.18 -6.37
C THR A 330 -11.86 -15.30 -7.26
N THR A 331 -12.05 -15.66 -8.53
CA THR A 331 -10.99 -15.82 -9.50
C THR A 331 -11.32 -15.13 -10.83
N ALA A 332 -10.33 -14.47 -11.39
CA ALA A 332 -10.41 -13.89 -12.73
C ALA A 332 -9.35 -14.54 -13.63
N ALA A 333 -9.79 -15.04 -14.80
CA ALA A 333 -8.94 -15.82 -15.71
C ALA A 333 -8.19 -16.98 -15.02
N GLY A 334 -8.84 -17.65 -14.04
CA GLY A 334 -8.26 -18.77 -13.29
C GLY A 334 -7.25 -18.38 -12.21
N ARG A 335 -7.11 -17.09 -11.87
CA ARG A 335 -6.19 -16.56 -10.86
C ARG A 335 -6.97 -15.89 -9.73
N LYS A 336 -6.42 -15.95 -8.50
CA LYS A 336 -7.06 -15.39 -7.32
C LYS A 336 -7.17 -13.88 -7.41
N ILE A 337 -8.29 -13.36 -6.92
CA ILE A 337 -8.50 -11.92 -6.68
C ILE A 337 -8.17 -11.65 -5.22
N LEU A 338 -7.48 -10.57 -4.97
CA LEU A 338 -7.24 -10.01 -3.66
C LEU A 338 -7.75 -8.57 -3.67
N THR A 339 -8.69 -8.29 -2.79
CA THR A 339 -9.32 -6.98 -2.70
C THR A 339 -8.81 -6.26 -1.47
N SER A 340 -8.49 -5.00 -1.61
CA SER A 340 -8.08 -4.13 -0.50
C SER A 340 -8.68 -2.74 -0.64
N ILE A 341 -9.11 -2.17 0.47
CA ILE A 341 -9.58 -0.78 0.57
C ILE A 341 -8.46 0.23 0.30
N HIS A 342 -7.19 -0.17 0.44
CA HIS A 342 -6.02 0.68 0.21
C HIS A 342 -5.54 0.67 -1.23
N SER A 343 -6.01 -0.26 -2.06
CA SER A 343 -5.67 -0.27 -3.48
C SER A 343 -6.21 0.97 -4.18
N LYS A 344 -5.51 1.42 -5.22
CA LYS A 344 -5.89 2.60 -5.98
C LYS A 344 -7.25 2.41 -6.65
N TYR A 345 -8.10 3.42 -6.58
CA TYR A 345 -9.37 3.46 -7.30
C TYR A 345 -9.18 3.32 -8.81
N GLN A 346 -10.17 2.72 -9.48
CA GLN A 346 -10.23 2.59 -10.94
C GLN A 346 -9.00 1.88 -11.52
N ARG A 347 -8.36 1.00 -10.74
CA ARG A 347 -7.15 0.29 -11.14
C ARG A 347 -7.18 -1.17 -10.73
N ILE A 348 -6.62 -2.03 -11.58
CA ILE A 348 -6.36 -3.45 -11.32
C ILE A 348 -4.90 -3.71 -11.57
N ASP A 349 -4.22 -4.34 -10.62
CA ASP A 349 -2.83 -4.73 -10.69
C ASP A 349 -2.71 -6.25 -10.73
N GLY A 350 -1.96 -6.80 -11.67
CA GLY A 350 -1.57 -8.22 -11.70
C GLY A 350 -0.17 -8.35 -11.13
N LEU A 351 -0.04 -9.03 -10.00
CA LEU A 351 1.19 -9.18 -9.25
C LEU A 351 1.71 -10.61 -9.36
N LEU A 352 2.88 -10.82 -9.95
CA LEU A 352 3.61 -12.08 -9.87
C LEU A 352 4.48 -12.07 -8.61
N LEU A 353 3.95 -12.62 -7.51
CA LEU A 353 4.55 -12.52 -6.18
C LEU A 353 5.98 -13.08 -6.11
N LYS A 354 6.35 -14.02 -6.95
CA LYS A 354 7.71 -14.56 -7.03
C LYS A 354 8.79 -13.50 -7.25
N TYR A 355 8.48 -12.44 -7.97
CA TYR A 355 9.42 -11.38 -8.32
C TYR A 355 9.41 -10.21 -7.34
N TRP A 356 8.51 -10.25 -6.36
CA TRP A 356 8.40 -9.24 -5.32
C TRP A 356 9.12 -9.70 -4.06
N PHE A 357 9.87 -8.80 -3.46
CA PHE A 357 10.60 -9.07 -2.23
C PHE A 357 10.59 -7.86 -1.31
N ARG A 358 10.77 -8.13 -0.02
CA ARG A 358 10.92 -7.13 1.03
C ARG A 358 12.34 -7.20 1.56
N ALA A 359 13.13 -6.15 1.35
CA ALA A 359 14.45 -5.99 1.94
C ALA A 359 14.28 -5.31 3.31
N GLU A 360 14.60 -6.01 4.39
CA GLU A 360 14.34 -5.60 5.75
C GLU A 360 15.65 -5.45 6.51
N SER A 361 15.96 -4.23 6.94
CA SER A 361 17.14 -3.93 7.77
C SER A 361 16.82 -4.00 9.25
N LYS A 362 15.61 -3.63 9.65
CA LYS A 362 15.11 -3.71 11.02
C LYS A 362 13.70 -4.28 10.98
N ALA A 363 13.52 -5.44 11.60
CA ALA A 363 12.20 -6.02 11.78
C ALA A 363 11.32 -5.09 12.64
N LEU A 364 10.01 -5.24 12.51
CA LEU A 364 9.06 -4.54 13.37
C LEU A 364 9.31 -4.95 14.83
N ASP A 365 9.69 -3.99 15.64
CA ASP A 365 10.11 -4.21 17.02
C ASP A 365 10.02 -2.90 17.83
N TYR A 366 10.14 -3.00 19.15
CA TYR A 366 10.26 -1.83 20.00
C TYR A 366 11.56 -1.07 19.75
N TYR A 367 11.47 0.25 19.81
CA TYR A 367 12.65 1.09 19.89
C TYR A 367 13.29 0.93 21.27
N ASN A 368 14.51 0.40 21.28
CA ASN A 368 15.23 0.08 22.51
C ASN A 368 16.49 0.93 22.61
N VAL A 369 16.63 1.63 23.73
CA VAL A 369 17.85 2.39 24.06
C VAL A 369 18.39 1.85 25.37
N LYS A 370 19.50 1.12 25.31
CA LYS A 370 20.19 0.55 26.48
C LYS A 370 19.29 -0.29 27.41
N GLY A 371 18.35 -1.04 26.82
CA GLY A 371 17.42 -1.88 27.56
C GLY A 371 16.09 -1.20 27.92
N GLN A 372 15.95 0.10 27.72
CA GLN A 372 14.68 0.83 27.91
C GLN A 372 13.88 0.85 26.62
N THR A 373 12.62 0.46 26.71
CA THR A 373 11.64 0.48 25.61
C THR A 373 10.57 1.55 25.81
N THR A 374 10.39 2.05 27.03
CA THR A 374 9.49 3.13 27.41
C THR A 374 10.27 4.36 27.84
N PHE A 375 9.81 5.53 27.45
CA PHE A 375 10.47 6.80 27.71
C PHE A 375 9.50 7.76 28.41
N PRO A 376 10.00 8.58 29.38
CA PRO A 376 9.15 9.56 30.05
C PRO A 376 8.67 10.63 29.07
N LEU A 377 7.40 11.00 29.19
CA LEU A 377 6.82 12.07 28.41
C LEU A 377 7.16 13.42 29.05
N TYR A 378 7.61 14.36 28.23
CA TYR A 378 7.89 15.72 28.67
C TYR A 378 6.78 16.68 28.22
N ALA A 379 6.34 17.53 29.15
CA ALA A 379 5.44 18.62 28.81
C ALA A 379 6.14 19.66 27.93
N PRO A 380 5.41 20.47 27.13
CA PRO A 380 5.99 21.55 26.33
C PRO A 380 6.78 22.58 27.14
N SER A 381 6.51 22.68 28.45
CA SER A 381 7.25 23.52 29.42
C SER A 381 8.59 22.93 29.86
N GLY A 382 8.95 21.70 29.38
CA GLY A 382 10.18 21.02 29.75
C GLY A 382 10.11 20.18 31.03
N GLY A 383 8.98 20.20 31.75
CA GLY A 383 8.75 19.34 32.93
C GLY A 383 8.34 17.94 32.56
N LEU A 384 8.53 16.96 33.47
CA LEU A 384 8.02 15.61 33.30
C LEU A 384 6.49 15.61 33.29
N SER A 385 5.89 14.97 32.33
CA SER A 385 4.44 14.69 32.30
C SER A 385 4.16 13.35 32.96
N ALA A 386 2.99 13.19 33.55
CA ALA A 386 2.55 11.92 34.15
C ALA A 386 2.12 10.93 33.05
N GLY A 387 3.08 10.49 32.24
CA GLY A 387 2.86 9.52 31.16
C GLY A 387 4.17 8.98 30.61
N GLU A 388 4.06 7.89 29.90
CA GLU A 388 5.16 7.26 29.19
C GLU A 388 4.83 7.17 27.69
N ILE A 389 5.88 7.14 26.86
CA ILE A 389 5.77 6.91 25.43
C ILE A 389 6.64 5.73 25.05
N PHE A 390 6.14 4.85 24.21
CA PHE A 390 6.95 3.84 23.54
C PHE A 390 6.84 4.01 22.02
N TYR A 391 7.85 3.53 21.33
CA TYR A 391 7.90 3.58 19.88
C TYR A 391 8.06 2.17 19.31
N LEU A 392 7.24 1.86 18.33
CA LEU A 392 7.45 0.74 17.42
C LEU A 392 8.24 1.25 16.22
N VAL A 393 9.26 0.52 15.83
CA VAL A 393 10.12 0.90 14.71
C VAL A 393 10.28 -0.25 13.74
N CYS A 394 10.38 0.08 12.47
CA CYS A 394 10.80 -0.86 11.44
C CYS A 394 11.64 -0.15 10.38
N GLY A 395 12.48 -0.92 9.69
CA GLY A 395 13.28 -0.40 8.58
C GLY A 395 13.23 -1.40 7.44
N PHE A 396 12.54 -1.06 6.35
CA PHE A 396 12.44 -1.92 5.18
C PHE A 396 12.14 -1.11 3.93
N ASN A 397 12.24 -1.75 2.80
CA ASN A 397 11.65 -1.29 1.55
C ASN A 397 11.28 -2.51 0.70
N ILE A 398 10.42 -2.32 -0.28
CA ILE A 398 10.09 -3.40 -1.22
C ILE A 398 10.81 -3.21 -2.54
N GLY A 399 11.08 -4.31 -3.20
CA GLY A 399 11.69 -4.35 -4.52
C GLY A 399 10.96 -5.31 -5.44
N MET A 400 11.07 -5.06 -6.73
CA MET A 400 10.59 -5.93 -7.79
C MET A 400 11.79 -6.30 -8.67
N ALA A 401 12.14 -7.58 -8.70
CA ALA A 401 13.33 -8.05 -9.42
C ALA A 401 13.22 -7.92 -10.94
N ASN A 402 11.99 -7.98 -11.48
CA ASN A 402 11.76 -7.84 -12.91
C ASN A 402 10.60 -6.86 -13.18
N PRO A 403 10.86 -5.67 -13.73
CA PRO A 403 9.82 -4.67 -14.01
C PRO A 403 8.68 -5.13 -14.92
N ARG A 404 8.93 -6.17 -15.73
CA ARG A 404 7.93 -6.76 -16.64
C ARG A 404 7.10 -7.86 -15.99
N ALA A 405 7.42 -8.26 -14.76
CA ALA A 405 6.74 -9.33 -14.04
C ALA A 405 5.47 -8.84 -13.31
N GLY A 406 4.77 -7.94 -13.91
CA GLY A 406 3.46 -7.45 -13.51
C GLY A 406 2.70 -6.95 -14.72
N VAL A 407 1.43 -6.64 -14.53
CA VAL A 407 0.56 -6.01 -15.52
C VAL A 407 -0.44 -5.15 -14.78
N TYR A 408 -0.77 -3.99 -15.31
CA TYR A 408 -1.83 -3.20 -14.70
C TYR A 408 -2.79 -2.63 -15.74
N SER A 409 -3.97 -2.30 -15.28
CA SER A 409 -4.99 -1.58 -16.04
C SER A 409 -5.56 -0.48 -15.16
N ASP A 410 -5.74 0.68 -15.69
CA ASP A 410 -6.37 1.82 -15.03
C ASP A 410 -7.42 2.48 -15.91
N SER A 411 -7.95 3.62 -15.45
CA SER A 411 -8.98 4.36 -16.17
C SER A 411 -10.26 3.55 -16.36
N PHE A 412 -10.70 2.85 -15.33
CA PHE A 412 -12.01 2.21 -15.31
C PHE A 412 -13.11 3.19 -14.88
N ALA A 413 -14.33 2.96 -15.34
CA ALA A 413 -15.48 3.61 -14.75
C ALA A 413 -15.80 3.02 -13.38
N LEU A 414 -16.20 3.87 -12.44
CA LEU A 414 -16.76 3.39 -11.17
C LEU A 414 -18.14 2.75 -11.42
N PRO A 415 -18.48 1.67 -10.71
CA PRO A 415 -19.84 1.13 -10.74
C PRO A 415 -20.86 2.18 -10.32
N THR A 416 -22.09 2.09 -10.84
CA THR A 416 -23.16 3.00 -10.47
C THR A 416 -23.54 2.81 -9.00
N GLY A 417 -23.48 3.88 -8.21
CA GLY A 417 -23.82 3.84 -6.79
C GLY A 417 -22.61 3.80 -5.83
N TYR A 418 -21.39 3.96 -6.34
CA TYR A 418 -20.15 4.02 -5.58
C TYR A 418 -19.52 5.41 -5.58
#